data_c9fb1b2ac7840eb17e71771c198c1780
#
_entry.id   c9fb1b2ac7840eb17e71771c198c1780
#
_cell.length_a   1.000
_cell.length_b   1.000
_cell.length_c   1.000
_cell.angle_alpha   90.00
_cell.angle_beta   90.00
_cell.angle_gamma   90.00
#
_symmetry.space_group_name_H-M   'P 1'
#
loop_
_entity.id
_entity.type
_entity.pdbx_description
1 polymer ?
#
loop_
_entity_poly.entity_id
_entity_poly.type
_entity_poly.pdbx_seq_one_letter_code
_entity_poly.pdbx_strand_id
1 'polypeptide(L)'
;GEDCDIGPNCFIRPTTCIGDRVRIGNAVEVKNSAIMNESKIGHLSYVGDSVIGVGCNFGAGTICSNLRHDGKSIRSYVKGERVDSGRRKLGVIMGDDVMTGINTSIYPGTVIEPGFRGTPAAVLKKLVGASQPTEK
;
A
#
# COMPACT_ATOMS: atom_id res chain seq x y z
N GLY A 1 2.24 16.44 6.58
CA GLY A 1 1.19 17.43 6.29
C GLY A 1 0.47 17.88 7.53
N GLU A 2 -0.62 18.59 7.31
CA GLU A 2 -1.42 19.18 8.37
C GLU A 2 -2.51 18.22 8.86
N ASP A 3 -2.94 18.42 10.11
CA ASP A 3 -4.09 17.73 10.73
C ASP A 3 -4.00 16.20 10.68
N CYS A 4 -2.80 15.68 10.81
CA CYS A 4 -2.56 14.23 10.84
C CYS A 4 -2.76 13.66 12.25
N ASP A 5 -3.21 12.41 12.31
CA ASP A 5 -3.32 11.63 13.54
C ASP A 5 -2.33 10.47 13.46
N ILE A 6 -1.20 10.61 14.16
CA ILE A 6 -0.07 9.67 14.07
C ILE A 6 0.21 9.05 15.43
N GLY A 7 0.11 7.75 15.53
CA GLY A 7 0.38 7.00 16.76
C GLY A 7 -0.89 6.57 17.50
N PRO A 8 -0.76 6.04 18.74
CA PRO A 8 0.50 5.67 19.38
C PRO A 8 1.10 4.38 18.78
N ASN A 9 2.35 4.10 19.16
CA ASN A 9 3.04 2.84 18.81
C ASN A 9 3.11 2.56 17.30
N CYS A 10 3.35 3.56 16.50
CA CYS A 10 3.70 3.41 15.09
C CYS A 10 5.17 3.74 14.88
N PHE A 11 5.74 3.18 13.82
CA PHE A 11 7.13 3.45 13.44
C PHE A 11 7.18 4.00 12.02
N ILE A 12 7.49 5.29 11.91
CA ILE A 12 7.68 5.92 10.60
C ILE A 12 9.18 6.03 10.35
N ARG A 13 9.65 5.25 9.38
CA ARG A 13 11.06 5.18 9.02
C ARG A 13 11.43 6.25 8.01
N PRO A 14 12.75 6.51 7.85
CA PRO A 14 13.22 7.56 6.96
C PRO A 14 12.71 7.49 5.53
N THR A 15 12.74 8.64 4.87
CA THR A 15 12.37 8.84 3.47
C THR A 15 10.87 8.64 3.23
N THR A 16 10.05 8.95 4.22
CA THR A 16 8.58 8.86 4.13
C THR A 16 7.99 10.27 4.08
N CYS A 17 7.06 10.45 3.14
CA CYS A 17 6.27 11.68 3.00
C CYS A 17 4.81 11.38 3.33
N ILE A 18 4.22 12.18 4.19
CA ILE A 18 2.83 12.03 4.63
C ILE A 18 2.08 13.31 4.31
N GLY A 19 0.97 13.20 3.58
CA GLY A 19 0.11 14.31 3.22
C GLY A 19 -0.73 14.82 4.38
N ASP A 20 -1.80 15.54 4.07
CA ASP A 20 -2.68 16.14 5.06
C ASP A 20 -3.79 15.18 5.51
N ARG A 21 -4.22 15.30 6.74
CA ARG A 21 -5.34 14.53 7.31
C ARG A 21 -5.16 13.02 7.16
N VAL A 22 -3.92 12.56 7.23
CA VAL A 22 -3.56 11.14 7.21
C VAL A 22 -3.64 10.58 8.62
N ARG A 23 -4.13 9.36 8.75
CA ARG A 23 -4.12 8.62 10.00
C ARG A 23 -3.20 7.41 9.90
N ILE A 24 -2.25 7.32 10.85
CA ILE A 24 -1.38 6.14 11.01
C ILE A 24 -1.50 5.71 12.47
N GLY A 25 -2.06 4.53 12.68
CA GLY A 25 -2.42 4.07 14.01
C GLY A 25 -1.48 3.04 14.61
N ASN A 26 -2.01 2.28 15.57
CA ASN A 26 -1.24 1.38 16.42
C ASN A 26 -0.63 0.20 15.64
N ALA A 27 0.62 -0.08 15.93
CA ALA A 27 1.39 -1.19 15.34
C ALA A 27 1.48 -1.11 13.81
N VAL A 28 1.58 0.10 13.27
CA VAL A 28 1.81 0.36 11.85
C VAL A 28 3.26 0.75 11.66
N GLU A 29 3.89 0.15 10.66
CA GLU A 29 5.22 0.56 10.20
C GLU A 29 5.14 1.09 8.78
N VAL A 30 5.72 2.26 8.54
CA VAL A 30 5.83 2.88 7.22
C VAL A 30 7.29 3.17 6.93
N LYS A 31 7.75 2.81 5.75
CA LYS A 31 9.15 2.97 5.34
C LYS A 31 9.24 3.44 3.90
N ASN A 32 10.00 4.50 3.66
CA ASN A 32 10.35 4.97 2.31
C ASN A 32 9.13 5.03 1.36
N SER A 33 8.05 5.64 1.83
CA SER A 33 6.77 5.65 1.14
C SER A 33 6.19 7.06 1.06
N ALA A 34 5.34 7.26 0.07
CA ALA A 34 4.52 8.47 -0.03
C ALA A 34 3.06 8.08 0.25
N ILE A 35 2.47 8.72 1.27
CA ILE A 35 1.07 8.53 1.64
C ILE A 35 0.35 9.84 1.42
N MET A 36 -0.59 9.85 0.48
CA MET A 36 -1.28 11.06 0.08
C MET A 36 -2.42 11.39 1.04
N ASN A 37 -3.04 12.54 0.82
CA ASN A 37 -4.01 13.13 1.75
C ASN A 37 -5.16 12.17 2.09
N GLU A 38 -5.63 12.25 3.32
CA GLU A 38 -6.85 11.60 3.81
C GLU A 38 -6.79 10.08 3.83
N SER A 39 -5.64 9.48 3.60
CA SER A 39 -5.49 8.03 3.68
C SER A 39 -5.33 7.57 5.12
N LYS A 40 -5.86 6.39 5.42
CA LYS A 40 -5.89 5.83 6.77
C LYS A 40 -5.28 4.44 6.79
N ILE A 41 -4.26 4.28 7.63
CA ILE A 41 -3.60 3.00 7.92
C ILE A 41 -3.70 2.82 9.43
N GLY A 42 -4.82 2.24 9.88
CA GLY A 42 -5.23 2.32 11.28
C GLY A 42 -4.58 1.31 12.22
N HIS A 43 -4.26 0.12 11.76
CA HIS A 43 -3.87 -0.99 12.63
C HIS A 43 -2.98 -2.02 11.95
N LEU A 44 -1.97 -2.52 12.67
CA LEU A 44 -1.27 -3.78 12.39
C LEU A 44 -0.84 -3.94 10.92
N SER A 45 -0.30 -2.90 10.32
CA SER A 45 0.00 -2.89 8.89
C SER A 45 1.46 -2.54 8.62
N TYR A 46 1.96 -3.02 7.48
CA TYR A 46 3.28 -2.63 6.98
C TYR A 46 3.17 -2.03 5.58
N VAL A 47 3.75 -0.85 5.41
CA VAL A 47 3.81 -0.14 4.12
C VAL A 47 5.27 0.20 3.85
N GLY A 48 5.88 -0.50 2.93
CA GLY A 48 7.28 -0.27 2.56
C GLY A 48 7.45 0.05 1.08
N ASP A 49 8.25 1.05 0.77
CA ASP A 49 8.64 1.41 -0.59
C ASP A 49 7.43 1.55 -1.53
N SER A 50 6.38 2.21 -1.05
CA SER A 50 5.07 2.25 -1.70
C SER A 50 4.60 3.67 -1.97
N VAL A 51 3.65 3.78 -2.88
CA VAL A 51 2.89 5.01 -3.13
C VAL A 51 1.43 4.73 -2.87
N ILE A 52 0.85 5.44 -1.92
CA ILE A 52 -0.55 5.30 -1.52
C ILE A 52 -1.30 6.56 -1.94
N GLY A 53 -2.34 6.41 -2.74
CA GLY A 53 -3.14 7.51 -3.25
C GLY A 53 -3.96 8.23 -2.19
N VAL A 54 -4.82 9.12 -2.62
CA VAL A 54 -5.68 9.93 -1.76
C VAL A 54 -6.87 9.11 -1.27
N GLY A 55 -7.25 9.27 -0.01
CA GLY A 55 -8.48 8.70 0.54
C GLY A 55 -8.51 7.19 0.63
N CYS A 56 -7.36 6.53 0.68
CA CYS A 56 -7.28 5.08 0.84
C CYS A 56 -7.55 4.67 2.29
N ASN A 57 -8.06 3.45 2.48
CA ASN A 57 -8.27 2.90 3.81
C ASN A 57 -7.77 1.46 3.88
N PHE A 58 -6.82 1.22 4.76
CA PHE A 58 -6.24 -0.11 4.96
C PHE A 58 -6.99 -0.86 6.06
N GLY A 59 -7.54 -2.02 5.70
CA GLY A 59 -8.01 -2.97 6.70
C GLY A 59 -6.85 -3.44 7.59
N ALA A 60 -7.14 -3.73 8.84
CA ALA A 60 -6.13 -4.18 9.81
C ALA A 60 -5.39 -5.41 9.28
N GLY A 61 -4.07 -5.44 9.44
CA GLY A 61 -3.25 -6.55 8.97
C GLY A 61 -2.91 -6.52 7.49
N THR A 62 -3.13 -5.42 6.79
CA THR A 62 -2.70 -5.26 5.41
C THR A 62 -1.17 -5.12 5.35
N ILE A 63 -0.53 -5.99 4.59
CA ILE A 63 0.93 -6.04 4.46
C ILE A 63 1.33 -5.81 3.01
N CYS A 64 2.12 -4.77 2.77
CA CYS A 64 2.70 -4.47 1.46
C CYS A 64 4.10 -5.08 1.40
N SER A 65 4.24 -6.26 0.80
CA SER A 65 5.54 -6.86 0.58
C SER A 65 6.37 -6.01 -0.40
N ASN A 66 7.64 -5.82 -0.09
CA ASN A 66 8.50 -4.91 -0.87
C ASN A 66 9.81 -5.55 -1.35
N LEU A 67 9.97 -6.85 -1.15
CA LEU A 67 11.19 -7.57 -1.52
C LEU A 67 10.84 -8.94 -2.09
N ARG A 68 11.46 -9.29 -3.19
CA ARG A 68 11.35 -10.65 -3.76
C ARG A 68 12.25 -11.60 -2.99
N HIS A 69 11.84 -12.87 -2.91
CA HIS A 69 12.65 -13.91 -2.25
C HIS A 69 14.03 -14.10 -2.90
N ASP A 70 14.12 -13.92 -4.22
CA ASP A 70 15.37 -14.06 -4.96
C ASP A 70 16.25 -12.80 -4.96
N GLY A 71 15.76 -11.70 -4.38
CA GLY A 71 16.48 -10.43 -4.30
C GLY A 71 16.65 -9.68 -5.62
N LYS A 72 16.03 -10.15 -6.70
CA LYS A 72 16.10 -9.49 -8.01
C LYS A 72 15.23 -8.24 -8.05
N SER A 73 15.43 -7.43 -9.10
CA SER A 73 14.61 -6.24 -9.30
C SER A 73 13.14 -6.60 -9.48
N ILE A 74 12.28 -5.72 -9.00
CA ILE A 74 10.84 -5.94 -8.97
C ILE A 74 10.23 -5.38 -10.25
N ARG A 75 9.33 -6.13 -10.85
CA ARG A 75 8.54 -5.69 -11.99
C ARG A 75 7.23 -5.10 -11.52
N SER A 76 6.78 -4.09 -12.26
CA SER A 76 5.49 -3.46 -12.03
C SER A 76 4.77 -3.25 -13.37
N TYR A 77 3.74 -2.45 -13.38
CA TYR A 77 2.94 -2.22 -14.57
C TYR A 77 2.85 -0.73 -14.89
N VAL A 78 3.08 -0.40 -16.17
CA VAL A 78 2.91 0.96 -16.71
C VAL A 78 2.05 0.86 -17.95
N LYS A 79 0.92 1.54 -17.95
CA LYS A 79 -0.05 1.51 -19.07
C LYS A 79 -0.42 0.08 -19.49
N GLY A 80 -0.60 -0.79 -18.50
CA GLY A 80 -0.97 -2.19 -18.73
C GLY A 80 0.17 -3.12 -19.12
N GLU A 81 1.38 -2.59 -19.33
CA GLU A 81 2.55 -3.40 -19.68
C GLU A 81 3.44 -3.66 -18.48
N ARG A 82 3.96 -4.88 -18.39
CA ARG A 82 4.88 -5.28 -17.33
C ARG A 82 6.28 -4.74 -17.62
N VAL A 83 6.82 -3.93 -16.71
CA VAL A 83 8.14 -3.30 -16.85
C VAL A 83 9.01 -3.61 -15.65
N ASP A 84 10.31 -3.70 -15.88
CA ASP A 84 11.30 -3.78 -14.80
C ASP A 84 11.43 -2.39 -14.15
N SER A 85 11.17 -2.32 -12.84
CA SER A 85 11.30 -1.07 -12.10
C SER A 85 12.75 -0.62 -11.89
N GLY A 86 13.70 -1.52 -12.07
CA GLY A 86 15.10 -1.28 -11.71
C GLY A 86 15.33 -1.21 -10.20
N ARG A 87 14.33 -1.50 -9.39
CA ARG A 87 14.41 -1.41 -7.93
C ARG A 87 14.39 -2.78 -7.29
N ARG A 88 15.28 -2.99 -6.36
CA ARG A 88 15.29 -4.20 -5.53
C ARG A 88 14.16 -4.21 -4.51
N LYS A 89 13.77 -3.03 -4.03
CA LYS A 89 12.65 -2.85 -3.10
C LYS A 89 11.60 -1.94 -3.71
N LEU A 90 10.40 -2.47 -3.84
CA LEU A 90 9.22 -1.76 -4.32
C LEU A 90 7.99 -2.46 -3.76
N GLY A 91 7.13 -1.71 -3.10
CA GLY A 91 5.87 -2.22 -2.56
C GLY A 91 4.73 -2.06 -3.56
N VAL A 92 3.65 -1.43 -3.11
CA VAL A 92 2.44 -1.22 -3.91
C VAL A 92 2.40 0.19 -4.48
N ILE A 93 1.85 0.31 -5.68
CA ILE A 93 1.43 1.58 -6.25
C ILE A 93 -0.10 1.55 -6.25
N MET A 94 -0.68 2.32 -5.36
CA MET A 94 -2.11 2.30 -5.07
C MET A 94 -2.77 3.60 -5.51
N GLY A 95 -3.78 3.48 -6.35
CA GLY A 95 -4.58 4.62 -6.79
C GLY A 95 -5.46 5.18 -5.68
N ASP A 96 -6.20 6.21 -5.98
CA ASP A 96 -7.06 6.89 -5.02
C ASP A 96 -8.26 6.04 -4.61
N ASP A 97 -8.79 6.28 -3.42
CA ASP A 97 -10.03 5.68 -2.92
C ASP A 97 -10.03 4.15 -2.96
N VAL A 98 -8.91 3.54 -2.62
CA VAL A 98 -8.78 2.09 -2.49
C VAL A 98 -9.04 1.68 -1.04
N MET A 99 -9.83 0.64 -0.85
CA MET A 99 -10.04 0.03 0.47
C MET A 99 -9.60 -1.42 0.45
N THR A 100 -8.66 -1.79 1.30
CA THR A 100 -8.29 -3.20 1.49
C THR A 100 -9.10 -3.83 2.62
N GLY A 101 -9.38 -5.12 2.49
CA GLY A 101 -9.95 -5.90 3.59
C GLY A 101 -8.89 -6.20 4.65
N ILE A 102 -9.35 -6.71 5.79
CA ILE A 102 -8.41 -7.15 6.84
C ILE A 102 -7.52 -8.29 6.33
N ASN A 103 -6.28 -8.36 6.84
CA ASN A 103 -5.32 -9.43 6.51
C ASN A 103 -5.06 -9.55 5.00
N THR A 104 -5.06 -8.45 4.29
CA THR A 104 -4.72 -8.42 2.87
C THR A 104 -3.22 -8.51 2.69
N SER A 105 -2.78 -9.40 1.81
CA SER A 105 -1.37 -9.56 1.43
C SER A 105 -1.16 -8.98 0.04
N ILE A 106 -0.21 -8.08 -0.11
CA ILE A 106 0.07 -7.41 -1.39
C ILE A 106 1.48 -7.78 -1.84
N TYR A 107 1.61 -8.33 -3.04
CA TYR A 107 2.90 -8.69 -3.62
C TYR A 107 3.71 -7.46 -4.03
N PRO A 108 5.05 -7.57 -4.05
CA PRO A 108 5.89 -6.46 -4.51
C PRO A 108 5.57 -6.04 -5.95
N GLY A 109 5.54 -4.74 -6.19
CA GLY A 109 5.28 -4.19 -7.52
C GLY A 109 3.83 -4.23 -7.98
N THR A 110 2.91 -4.59 -7.11
CA THR A 110 1.47 -4.59 -7.43
C THR A 110 0.99 -3.15 -7.71
N VAL A 111 0.19 -3.02 -8.74
CA VAL A 111 -0.54 -1.78 -9.04
C VAL A 111 -2.01 -2.01 -8.78
N ILE A 112 -2.63 -1.15 -7.97
CA ILE A 112 -4.05 -1.22 -7.64
C ILE A 112 -4.74 0.03 -8.21
N GLU A 113 -5.71 -0.18 -9.09
CA GLU A 113 -6.45 0.90 -9.70
C GLU A 113 -7.35 1.64 -8.71
N PRO A 114 -7.64 2.92 -8.97
CA PRO A 114 -8.51 3.70 -8.09
C PRO A 114 -9.88 3.05 -7.87
N GLY A 115 -10.41 3.19 -6.67
CA GLY A 115 -11.75 2.72 -6.34
C GLY A 115 -11.87 1.24 -6.00
N PHE A 116 -10.78 0.49 -6.00
CA PHE A 116 -10.81 -0.95 -5.66
C PHE A 116 -11.33 -1.16 -4.22
N ARG A 117 -12.13 -2.21 -4.06
CA ARG A 117 -12.67 -2.65 -2.76
C ARG A 117 -12.29 -4.11 -2.53
N GLY A 118 -11.41 -4.36 -1.58
CA GLY A 118 -10.92 -5.69 -1.28
C GLY A 118 -11.76 -6.43 -0.23
N THR A 119 -11.80 -7.75 -0.36
CA THR A 119 -12.38 -8.64 0.65
C THR A 119 -11.32 -9.05 1.68
N PRO A 120 -11.73 -9.56 2.88
CA PRO A 120 -10.79 -10.05 3.87
C PRO A 120 -9.89 -11.16 3.32
N ALA A 121 -8.63 -11.16 3.76
CA ALA A 121 -7.61 -12.16 3.41
C ALA A 121 -7.30 -12.26 1.91
N ALA A 122 -7.59 -11.22 1.15
CA ALA A 122 -7.27 -11.20 -0.28
C ALA A 122 -5.75 -11.20 -0.50
N VAL A 123 -5.33 -11.84 -1.59
CA VAL A 123 -3.96 -11.78 -2.08
C VAL A 123 -3.96 -10.98 -3.37
N LEU A 124 -3.33 -9.81 -3.34
CA LEU A 124 -3.29 -8.89 -4.46
C LEU A 124 -1.92 -8.94 -5.13
N LYS A 125 -1.92 -9.09 -6.45
CA LYS A 125 -0.68 -9.18 -7.22
C LYS A 125 -0.86 -8.64 -8.64
N LYS A 126 0.24 -8.21 -9.24
CA LYS A 126 0.29 -7.71 -10.62
C LYS A 126 -0.53 -6.44 -10.80
N LEU A 127 -1.54 -6.47 -11.62
CA LEU A 127 -2.44 -5.35 -11.88
C LEU A 127 -3.83 -5.71 -11.36
N VAL A 128 -4.32 -4.94 -10.41
CA VAL A 128 -5.61 -5.17 -9.75
C VAL A 128 -6.56 -4.06 -10.19
N GLY A 129 -7.58 -4.42 -10.96
CA GLY A 129 -8.58 -3.48 -11.43
C GLY A 129 -9.72 -3.29 -10.43
N ALA A 130 -10.32 -2.10 -10.42
CA ALA A 130 -11.43 -1.76 -9.51
C ALA A 130 -12.65 -2.69 -9.69
N SER A 131 -12.84 -3.21 -10.89
CA SER A 131 -13.95 -4.10 -11.23
C SER A 131 -13.64 -5.59 -11.04
N GLN A 132 -12.42 -5.94 -10.62
CA GLN A 132 -12.09 -7.35 -10.38
C GLN A 132 -12.80 -7.83 -9.12
N PRO A 133 -13.62 -8.89 -9.21
CA PRO A 133 -14.18 -9.49 -8.01
C PRO A 133 -13.03 -10.10 -7.21
N THR A 134 -12.85 -9.66 -6.00
CA THR A 134 -12.06 -10.43 -5.05
C THR A 134 -12.95 -11.59 -4.60
N GLU A 135 -12.50 -12.80 -4.81
CA GLU A 135 -13.26 -13.97 -4.39
C GLU A 135 -13.61 -13.88 -2.91
N LYS A 136 -14.85 -14.19 -2.62
CA LYS A 136 -15.38 -14.20 -1.26
C LYS A 136 -14.75 -15.31 -0.44
#